data_1ccb5c78cb17abb33a3d4ba3e0c0b811
#
_entry.id   1ccb5c78cb17abb33a3d4ba3e0c0b811
#
_cell.length_a   1.000
_cell.length_b   1.000
_cell.length_c   1.000
_cell.angle_alpha   90.00
_cell.angle_beta   90.00
_cell.angle_gamma   90.00
#
_symmetry.space_group_name_H-M   'P 1'
#
loop_
_entity.id
_entity.type
_entity.pdbx_description
1 polymer ?
#
loop_
_entity_poly.entity_id
_entity_poly.type
_entity_poly.pdbx_seq_one_letter_code
_entity_poly.pdbx_strand_id
1 'polypeptide(L)'
;EDLAQKGMGGGCFGFHVTVDWESFPEAAYQISLSVSGTAVAKPLYHSTGSGEHLIPLGVFKTTAYCPCYSCSEGWGRHTSSGKMAAANHTVAVDPRVIPIGSRLLIDGTEYVVEDIGGGVKGHHIDIFFNTHGETRAHGTRNSEVFLIQ
;
A
#
# COMPACT_ATOMS: atom_id res chain seq x y z
N GLU A 1 5.51 -21.54 -24.75
CA GLU A 1 5.46 -22.98 -25.03
C GLU A 1 4.96 -23.71 -23.78
N ASP A 2 3.91 -24.51 -23.94
CA ASP A 2 3.30 -25.25 -22.83
C ASP A 2 4.17 -26.46 -22.47
N LEU A 3 4.75 -26.48 -21.30
CA LEU A 3 5.59 -27.56 -20.80
C LEU A 3 4.81 -28.88 -20.63
N ALA A 4 3.49 -28.79 -20.43
CA ALA A 4 2.64 -29.99 -20.35
C ALA A 4 2.57 -30.75 -21.69
N GLN A 5 2.67 -30.05 -22.83
CA GLN A 5 2.71 -30.69 -24.15
C GLN A 5 4.01 -31.44 -24.43
N LYS A 6 5.08 -31.20 -23.66
CA LYS A 6 6.36 -31.90 -23.75
C LYS A 6 6.44 -33.19 -22.92
N GLY A 7 5.32 -33.66 -22.36
CA GLY A 7 5.27 -34.90 -21.59
C GLY A 7 6.04 -34.88 -20.27
N MET A 8 6.32 -33.73 -19.76
CA MET A 8 6.93 -33.56 -18.43
C MET A 8 5.85 -33.76 -17.36
N GLY A 9 5.76 -34.95 -16.83
CA GLY A 9 4.81 -35.30 -15.78
C GLY A 9 5.03 -34.53 -14.49
N GLY A 10 4.04 -34.49 -13.60
CA GLY A 10 3.84 -33.64 -12.44
C GLY A 10 5.02 -33.43 -11.48
N GLY A 11 6.00 -32.64 -11.90
CA GLY A 11 7.13 -32.17 -11.10
C GLY A 11 7.10 -30.66 -10.91
N CYS A 12 7.86 -30.15 -9.93
CA CYS A 12 8.10 -28.71 -9.81
C CYS A 12 8.99 -28.24 -10.95
N PHE A 13 8.43 -27.49 -11.89
CA PHE A 13 9.19 -26.85 -12.96
C PHE A 13 9.54 -25.42 -12.55
N GLY A 14 10.83 -25.12 -12.49
CA GLY A 14 11.33 -23.76 -12.36
C GLY A 14 11.37 -23.07 -13.73
N PHE A 15 11.00 -21.82 -13.78
CA PHE A 15 11.24 -20.96 -14.93
C PHE A 15 11.92 -19.67 -14.46
N HIS A 16 12.64 -19.06 -15.37
CA HIS A 16 13.30 -17.79 -15.18
C HIS A 16 12.83 -16.81 -16.24
N VAL A 17 12.40 -15.62 -15.79
CA VAL A 17 12.03 -14.52 -16.67
C VAL A 17 12.89 -13.33 -16.32
N THR A 18 13.58 -12.79 -17.32
CA THR A 18 14.30 -11.52 -17.18
C THR A 18 13.43 -10.42 -17.79
N VAL A 19 13.21 -9.36 -17.02
CA VAL A 19 12.47 -8.19 -17.47
C VAL A 19 13.46 -7.04 -17.59
N ASP A 20 13.53 -6.42 -18.75
CA ASP A 20 14.31 -5.20 -18.97
C ASP A 20 13.46 -3.99 -18.52
N TRP A 21 13.66 -3.57 -17.29
CA TRP A 21 12.90 -2.47 -16.68
C TRP A 21 13.22 -1.11 -17.28
N GLU A 22 14.39 -0.93 -17.89
CA GLU A 22 14.78 0.34 -18.53
C GLU A 22 13.90 0.67 -19.74
N SER A 23 13.26 -0.35 -20.31
CA SER A 23 12.33 -0.16 -21.44
C SER A 23 10.92 0.27 -21.02
N PHE A 24 10.61 0.27 -19.72
CA PHE A 24 9.29 0.65 -19.20
C PHE A 24 9.27 2.11 -18.74
N PRO A 25 8.17 2.86 -18.94
CA PRO A 25 8.01 4.18 -18.35
C PRO A 25 8.15 4.15 -16.82
N GLU A 26 8.53 5.28 -16.22
CA GLU A 26 8.57 5.38 -14.76
C GLU A 26 7.16 5.21 -14.18
N ALA A 27 6.95 4.15 -13.45
CA ALA A 27 5.68 3.80 -12.81
C ALA A 27 5.87 2.64 -11.82
N ALA A 28 4.85 2.36 -11.04
CA ALA A 28 4.76 1.13 -10.26
C ALA A 28 4.06 0.04 -11.07
N TYR A 29 4.66 -1.13 -11.18
CA TYR A 29 4.15 -2.26 -11.95
C TYR A 29 3.82 -3.43 -11.04
N GLN A 30 2.67 -4.04 -11.28
CA GLN A 30 2.30 -5.33 -10.71
C GLN A 30 2.55 -6.43 -11.76
N ILE A 31 3.32 -7.44 -11.37
CA ILE A 31 3.60 -8.61 -12.20
C ILE A 31 2.82 -9.78 -11.62
N SER A 32 1.92 -10.33 -12.38
CA SER A 32 1.13 -11.50 -11.99
C SER A 32 1.48 -12.70 -12.85
N LEU A 33 1.70 -13.84 -12.22
CA LEU A 33 1.87 -15.10 -12.89
C LEU A 33 0.55 -15.88 -12.86
N SER A 34 0.07 -16.28 -14.04
CA SER A 34 -1.13 -17.10 -14.13
C SER A 34 -0.93 -18.26 -15.11
N VAL A 35 -1.57 -19.38 -14.83
CA VAL A 35 -1.66 -20.52 -15.74
C VAL A 35 -3.14 -20.76 -16.02
N SER A 36 -3.52 -20.77 -17.30
CA SER A 36 -4.92 -20.93 -17.73
C SER A 36 -5.88 -19.97 -17.02
N GLY A 37 -5.45 -18.71 -16.80
CA GLY A 37 -6.24 -17.67 -16.13
C GLY A 37 -6.28 -17.77 -14.60
N THR A 38 -5.66 -18.76 -13.99
CA THR A 38 -5.57 -18.89 -12.53
C THR A 38 -4.22 -18.38 -12.04
N ALA A 39 -4.22 -17.46 -11.08
CA ALA A 39 -3.00 -16.98 -10.46
C ALA A 39 -2.30 -18.12 -9.71
N VAL A 40 -1.02 -18.37 -10.02
CA VAL A 40 -0.23 -19.47 -9.44
C VAL A 40 0.84 -19.00 -8.45
N ALA A 41 1.03 -17.69 -8.35
CA ALA A 41 1.94 -17.07 -7.39
C ALA A 41 1.36 -15.75 -6.87
N LYS A 42 1.87 -15.29 -5.72
CA LYS A 42 1.58 -13.93 -5.27
C LYS A 42 2.14 -12.94 -6.29
N PRO A 43 1.43 -11.85 -6.59
CA PRO A 43 1.95 -10.80 -7.45
C PRO A 43 3.30 -10.28 -6.91
N LEU A 44 4.21 -10.01 -7.83
CA LEU A 44 5.41 -9.24 -7.56
C LEU A 44 5.16 -7.80 -7.96
N TYR A 45 5.73 -6.87 -7.21
CA TYR A 45 5.62 -5.45 -7.49
C TYR A 45 7.00 -4.88 -7.76
N HIS A 46 7.10 -4.05 -8.76
CA HIS A 46 8.33 -3.37 -9.12
C HIS A 46 8.02 -1.91 -9.45
N SER A 47 8.83 -1.00 -8.94
CA SER A 47 8.80 0.43 -9.29
C SER A 47 9.99 0.74 -10.20
N THR A 48 9.74 1.30 -11.36
CA THR A 48 10.76 1.87 -12.23
C THR A 48 10.92 3.36 -11.90
N GLY A 49 12.13 3.86 -11.88
CA GLY A 49 12.46 5.21 -11.38
C GLY A 49 13.34 5.10 -10.16
N SER A 50 13.39 5.98 -9.25
CA SER A 50 14.27 6.18 -8.09
C SER A 50 14.91 4.96 -7.35
N GLY A 51 14.85 3.76 -7.89
CA GLY A 51 15.39 2.53 -7.26
C GLY A 51 14.54 2.02 -6.08
N GLU A 52 13.36 2.57 -5.89
CA GLU A 52 12.45 2.19 -4.82
C GLU A 52 11.73 0.88 -5.14
N HIS A 53 11.67 -0.01 -4.15
CA HIS A 53 10.96 -1.27 -4.24
C HIS A 53 9.61 -1.19 -3.55
N LEU A 54 8.56 -1.71 -4.18
CA LEU A 54 7.23 -1.83 -3.58
C LEU A 54 7.04 -3.23 -2.99
N ILE A 55 6.88 -3.27 -1.67
CA ILE A 55 6.61 -4.52 -0.94
C ILE A 55 5.11 -4.58 -0.62
N PRO A 56 4.35 -5.56 -1.13
CA PRO A 56 2.93 -5.66 -0.83
C PRO A 56 2.71 -6.03 0.63
N LEU A 57 1.97 -5.20 1.35
CA LEU A 57 1.53 -5.48 2.72
C LEU A 57 0.17 -6.18 2.77
N GLY A 58 -0.57 -6.17 1.66
CA GLY A 58 -1.91 -6.74 1.53
C GLY A 58 -3.01 -5.69 1.56
N VAL A 59 -4.23 -6.14 1.81
CA VAL A 59 -5.42 -5.27 1.85
C VAL A 59 -5.64 -4.75 3.26
N PHE A 60 -5.79 -3.44 3.36
CA PHE A 60 -6.10 -2.72 4.61
C PHE A 60 -7.47 -2.04 4.49
N LYS A 61 -8.19 -2.00 5.60
CA LYS A 61 -9.32 -1.07 5.74
C LYS A 61 -8.77 0.34 5.81
N THR A 62 -9.21 1.25 4.95
CA THR A 62 -8.88 2.66 5.03
C THR A 62 -10.08 3.47 5.48
N THR A 63 -9.86 4.36 6.44
CA THR A 63 -10.80 5.37 6.92
C THR A 63 -10.16 6.75 6.79
N ALA A 64 -10.84 7.78 7.22
CA ALA A 64 -10.36 9.14 7.08
C ALA A 64 -10.64 9.99 8.30
N TYR A 65 -9.69 10.82 8.69
CA TYR A 65 -9.83 11.80 9.76
C TYR A 65 -9.39 13.20 9.30
N CYS A 66 -9.81 14.23 10.03
CA CYS A 66 -9.45 15.61 9.76
C CYS A 66 -9.20 16.37 11.09
N PRO A 67 -8.70 17.61 11.05
CA PRO A 67 -8.35 18.34 12.28
C PRO A 67 -9.54 18.85 13.10
N CYS A 68 -10.78 18.58 12.69
CA CYS A 68 -11.93 18.99 13.50
C CYS A 68 -11.98 18.24 14.82
N TYR A 69 -12.59 18.84 15.84
CA TYR A 69 -12.63 18.30 17.19
C TYR A 69 -13.17 16.85 17.25
N SER A 70 -14.22 16.56 16.51
CA SER A 70 -14.83 15.23 16.51
C SER A 70 -14.00 14.13 15.86
N CYS A 71 -13.14 14.48 14.89
CA CYS A 71 -12.26 13.48 14.22
C CYS A 71 -10.91 13.33 14.93
N SER A 72 -10.35 14.44 15.47
CA SER A 72 -9.04 14.47 16.07
C SER A 72 -9.07 14.43 17.60
N GLU A 73 -10.25 14.32 18.23
CA GLU A 73 -10.41 14.36 19.68
C GLU A 73 -9.75 15.60 20.34
N GLY A 74 -9.68 16.69 19.57
CA GLY A 74 -9.08 17.95 20.01
C GLY A 74 -7.58 18.11 19.71
N TRP A 75 -6.90 17.10 19.20
CA TRP A 75 -5.48 17.17 18.82
C TRP A 75 -5.24 17.99 17.55
N GLY A 76 -6.29 18.23 16.74
CA GLY A 76 -6.20 19.02 15.51
C GLY A 76 -5.29 18.35 14.48
N ARG A 77 -4.18 19.02 14.17
CA ARG A 77 -3.15 18.50 13.23
C ARG A 77 -1.95 17.85 13.93
N HIS A 78 -1.91 17.84 15.26
CA HIS A 78 -0.76 17.27 15.97
C HIS A 78 -0.79 15.75 15.89
N THR A 79 0.31 15.17 15.41
CA THR A 79 0.47 13.70 15.28
C THR A 79 1.27 13.15 16.46
N SER A 80 1.18 11.86 16.68
CA SER A 80 1.96 11.12 17.69
C SER A 80 3.46 11.14 17.43
N SER A 81 3.91 11.39 16.18
CA SER A 81 5.32 11.59 15.85
C SER A 81 5.85 12.99 16.16
N GLY A 82 4.99 13.91 16.61
CA GLY A 82 5.32 15.30 16.84
C GLY A 82 5.28 16.20 15.60
N LYS A 83 4.89 15.66 14.45
CA LYS A 83 4.74 16.43 13.20
C LYS A 83 3.32 16.98 13.07
N MET A 84 3.14 17.88 12.11
CA MET A 84 1.83 18.41 11.73
C MET A 84 1.27 17.60 10.57
N ALA A 85 0.09 17.01 10.76
CA ALA A 85 -0.58 16.23 9.71
C ALA A 85 -0.91 17.07 8.48
N ALA A 86 -0.66 16.50 7.30
CA ALA A 86 -0.94 17.10 6.01
C ALA A 86 -1.75 16.13 5.13
N ALA A 87 -2.72 16.67 4.39
CA ALA A 87 -3.49 15.89 3.43
C ALA A 87 -2.60 15.40 2.28
N ASN A 88 -2.93 14.24 1.73
CA ASN A 88 -2.14 13.52 0.72
C ASN A 88 -0.70 13.20 1.18
N HIS A 89 -0.49 13.10 2.49
CA HIS A 89 0.84 12.84 3.06
C HIS A 89 0.76 11.97 4.32
N THR A 90 -0.05 12.36 5.31
CA THR A 90 -0.04 11.75 6.64
C THR A 90 -1.09 10.65 6.79
N VAL A 91 -0.68 9.52 7.34
CA VAL A 91 -1.58 8.45 7.78
C VAL A 91 -1.29 8.03 9.21
N ALA A 92 -2.36 7.59 9.89
CA ALA A 92 -2.30 6.91 11.18
C ALA A 92 -2.43 5.39 10.98
N VAL A 93 -1.68 4.62 11.75
CA VAL A 93 -1.64 3.15 11.67
C VAL A 93 -1.54 2.50 13.06
N ASP A 94 -1.62 1.17 13.10
CA ASP A 94 -1.14 0.38 14.23
C ASP A 94 0.39 0.21 14.14
N PRO A 95 1.19 0.79 15.04
CA PRO A 95 2.65 0.75 14.94
C PRO A 95 3.25 -0.64 15.15
N ARG A 96 2.44 -1.60 15.60
CA ARG A 96 2.83 -3.02 15.68
C ARG A 96 2.78 -3.72 14.32
N VAL A 97 2.07 -3.15 13.36
CA VAL A 97 1.93 -3.67 11.99
C VAL A 97 2.81 -2.91 11.03
N ILE A 98 2.77 -1.58 11.09
CA ILE A 98 3.56 -0.68 10.24
C ILE A 98 4.27 0.35 11.13
N PRO A 99 5.60 0.39 11.14
CA PRO A 99 6.34 1.35 11.97
C PRO A 99 6.11 2.82 11.57
N ILE A 100 6.18 3.73 12.54
CA ILE A 100 6.22 5.18 12.29
C ILE A 100 7.43 5.51 11.39
N GLY A 101 7.23 6.41 10.45
CA GLY A 101 8.22 6.83 9.46
C GLY A 101 8.22 6.00 8.17
N SER A 102 7.46 4.89 8.13
CA SER A 102 7.30 4.11 6.90
C SER A 102 6.64 4.94 5.80
N ARG A 103 7.07 4.72 4.55
CA ARG A 103 6.44 5.29 3.35
C ARG A 103 5.53 4.23 2.73
N LEU A 104 4.32 4.60 2.40
CA LEU A 104 3.29 3.70 1.87
C LEU A 104 2.75 4.23 0.55
N LEU A 105 2.49 3.32 -0.39
CA LEU A 105 1.69 3.61 -1.57
C LEU A 105 0.29 3.01 -1.37
N ILE A 106 -0.75 3.85 -1.45
CA ILE A 106 -2.16 3.47 -1.28
C ILE A 106 -2.97 4.13 -2.39
N ASP A 107 -3.65 3.33 -3.21
CA ASP A 107 -4.48 3.82 -4.33
C ASP A 107 -3.74 4.84 -5.23
N GLY A 108 -2.44 4.60 -5.49
CA GLY A 108 -1.59 5.44 -6.33
C GLY A 108 -1.08 6.73 -5.68
N THR A 109 -1.35 6.95 -4.39
CA THR A 109 -0.86 8.09 -3.61
C THR A 109 0.16 7.62 -2.59
N GLU A 110 1.28 8.34 -2.49
CA GLU A 110 2.30 8.10 -1.48
C GLU A 110 1.93 8.79 -0.17
N TYR A 111 2.07 8.05 0.94
CA TYR A 111 1.82 8.53 2.29
C TYR A 111 3.00 8.23 3.21
N VAL A 112 3.11 8.99 4.28
CA VAL A 112 4.06 8.75 5.37
C VAL A 112 3.29 8.41 6.64
N VAL A 113 3.73 7.38 7.33
CA VAL A 113 3.19 6.99 8.63
C VAL A 113 3.72 7.94 9.69
N GLU A 114 2.91 8.87 10.12
CA GLU A 114 3.28 9.91 11.08
C GLU A 114 2.40 9.90 12.34
N ASP A 115 1.31 9.11 12.32
CA ASP A 115 0.36 9.14 13.43
C ASP A 115 -0.03 7.74 13.91
N ILE A 116 -0.62 7.69 15.10
CA ILE A 116 -1.16 6.50 15.75
C ILE A 116 -2.57 6.82 16.21
N GLY A 117 -3.56 6.12 15.69
CA GLY A 117 -4.94 6.24 16.17
C GLY A 117 -5.27 5.24 17.28
N GLY A 118 -5.95 5.70 18.34
CA GLY A 118 -6.43 4.80 19.39
C GLY A 118 -7.32 3.67 18.89
N GLY A 119 -8.17 3.96 17.91
CA GLY A 119 -9.05 3.03 17.23
C GLY A 119 -8.46 2.37 15.98
N VAL A 120 -7.25 2.74 15.55
CA VAL A 120 -6.59 2.19 14.35
C VAL A 120 -5.76 0.98 14.76
N LYS A 121 -6.28 -0.23 14.51
CA LYS A 121 -5.67 -1.49 14.96
C LYS A 121 -5.56 -2.49 13.82
N GLY A 122 -4.45 -3.25 13.81
CA GLY A 122 -4.20 -4.30 12.82
C GLY A 122 -4.11 -3.74 11.39
N HIS A 123 -4.75 -4.39 10.43
CA HIS A 123 -4.81 -3.97 9.03
C HIS A 123 -5.81 -2.83 8.80
N HIS A 124 -5.61 -1.73 9.51
CA HIS A 124 -6.40 -0.51 9.43
C HIS A 124 -5.47 0.69 9.31
N ILE A 125 -5.78 1.59 8.38
CA ILE A 125 -5.08 2.86 8.14
C ILE A 125 -6.12 3.98 8.18
N ASP A 126 -5.81 5.07 8.86
CA ASP A 126 -6.63 6.26 8.89
C ASP A 126 -5.91 7.41 8.17
N ILE A 127 -6.51 7.89 7.08
CA ILE A 127 -5.88 8.86 6.17
C ILE A 127 -6.28 10.28 6.57
N PHE A 128 -5.30 11.17 6.70
CA PHE A 128 -5.55 12.56 7.04
C PHE A 128 -6.06 13.36 5.84
N PHE A 129 -7.14 14.11 6.06
CA PHE A 129 -7.70 15.09 5.14
C PHE A 129 -7.82 16.47 5.79
N ASN A 130 -7.90 17.53 4.98
CA ASN A 130 -7.99 18.89 5.51
C ASN A 130 -9.36 19.22 6.11
N THR A 131 -10.42 18.62 5.56
CA THR A 131 -11.81 18.96 5.90
C THR A 131 -12.64 17.73 6.25
N HIS A 132 -13.67 17.93 7.07
CA HIS A 132 -14.64 16.89 7.38
C HIS A 132 -15.45 16.42 6.14
N GLY A 133 -15.65 17.31 5.17
CA GLY A 133 -16.30 16.94 3.90
C GLY A 133 -15.49 15.91 3.11
N GLU A 134 -14.17 16.08 3.04
CA GLU A 134 -13.27 15.13 2.38
C GLU A 134 -13.26 13.78 3.10
N THR A 135 -13.26 13.75 4.44
CA THR A 135 -13.33 12.49 5.20
C THR A 135 -14.62 11.72 4.91
N ARG A 136 -15.75 12.44 4.79
CA ARG A 136 -17.03 11.82 4.42
C ARG A 136 -17.04 11.30 2.99
N ALA A 137 -16.41 12.01 2.07
CA ALA A 137 -16.26 11.57 0.67
C ALA A 137 -15.36 10.34 0.54
N HIS A 138 -14.31 10.23 1.36
CA HIS A 138 -13.47 9.03 1.44
C HIS A 138 -14.28 7.85 2.01
N GLY A 139 -14.97 8.07 3.13
CA GLY A 139 -15.73 7.04 3.83
C GLY A 139 -14.85 5.91 4.37
N THR A 140 -15.29 4.67 4.17
CA THR A 140 -14.53 3.45 4.52
C THR A 140 -14.33 2.62 3.27
N ARG A 141 -13.08 2.21 3.01
CA ARG A 141 -12.69 1.43 1.82
C ARG A 141 -11.79 0.28 2.21
N ASN A 142 -11.54 -0.62 1.27
CA ASN A 142 -10.48 -1.61 1.35
C ASN A 142 -9.52 -1.30 0.20
N SER A 143 -8.26 -1.02 0.53
CA SER A 143 -7.22 -0.63 -0.43
C SER A 143 -6.03 -1.57 -0.31
N GLU A 144 -5.40 -1.89 -1.43
CA GLU A 144 -4.09 -2.54 -1.42
C GLU A 144 -3.02 -1.54 -0.97
N VAL A 145 -2.15 -2.00 -0.09
CA VAL A 145 -1.10 -1.18 0.53
C VAL A 145 0.26 -1.76 0.23
N PHE A 146 1.17 -0.91 -0.18
CA PHE A 146 2.56 -1.26 -0.45
C PHE A 146 3.48 -0.43 0.43
N LEU A 147 4.52 -1.07 0.96
CA LEU A 147 5.63 -0.37 1.60
C LEU A 147 6.64 0.05 0.53
N ILE A 148 7.06 1.30 0.55
CA ILE A 148 8.12 1.85 -0.31
C ILE A 148 9.44 1.74 0.45
N GLN A 149 10.42 1.02 -0.13
CA GLN A 149 11.78 0.85 0.39
C GLN A 149 12.82 1.32 -0.61
#